data_613f4fa22cba0befafee6da5b53e8011
#
_entry.id   613f4fa22cba0befafee6da5b53e8011
#
_cell.length_a   1.000
_cell.length_b   1.000
_cell.length_c   1.000
_cell.angle_alpha   90.00
_cell.angle_beta   90.00
_cell.angle_gamma   90.00
#
_symmetry.space_group_name_H-M   'P 1'
#
loop_
_entity.id
_entity.type
_entity.pdbx_description
1 polymer ?
#
loop_
_entity_poly.entity_id
_entity_poly.type
_entity_poly.pdbx_seq_one_letter_code
_entity_poly.pdbx_strand_id
1 'polypeptide(L)'
;VVSAKDEYDHYGKPAVSMSMNTDGARRWAQLTKQNIGKSIAIVLDGYVYSAPNVNNEITGGNSQITGHFTPEQAKDLANVLRSGKMPAPAHIVQEDIVGPSLGQASINAGIMSFIVALILLMVYMCSMYGFIPGMVANGALVLNLFFTLGILSSFQAALTMSGIAGMVLALGMAVDANVLIYERTKEELRAGKGVKKALADGYSNAFSAIFDSNLTSIITGIILFNFGTGPIRGFATTLIIGILISFFTAVFMTRLFYDYFMGKDKLLNLTFSSKISKNLMANVHFDFMGRNKLWLTITGAAVVVCIAFLATRGLSQSIDFTGGRNFKVQFENKVEPEQIRELISSKFGDANVSVIAIGTDGKTVRISTNYRIEEEGNNIDSEIEAYLYETLKPVLTQNITLETFIDRENHTGGSIISSQKVGPSIADDIKVSAIWSVVLALIAIGIYILIRFRNIAYSIGSVAALACDTTIILGAYSICWGWMPFSLEIDQTFIGAILTAIGYSINDKVVIFDRVREFFGLYPKRDKFQLFNDSLNTTLARTINTSLSTLIVLLCIFILGGDSIRSFAFAMILGVVFGTMSSLFVASPIAYIPVSYTHLTLPTICSV
;
A
#
# COMPACT_ATOMS: atom_id res chain seq x y z
N VAL A 1 -7.97 42.63 9.07
CA VAL A 1 -9.32 42.20 8.62
C VAL A 1 -9.90 41.29 9.70
N VAL A 2 -11.16 41.52 10.10
CA VAL A 2 -11.86 40.71 11.12
C VAL A 2 -12.69 39.61 10.44
N SER A 3 -13.32 39.95 9.33
CA SER A 3 -14.06 39.02 8.50
C SER A 3 -13.98 39.38 7.02
N ALA A 4 -14.04 38.37 6.17
CA ALA A 4 -14.18 38.52 4.74
C ALA A 4 -15.13 37.43 4.23
N LYS A 5 -16.01 37.82 3.30
CA LYS A 5 -17.02 36.89 2.71
C LYS A 5 -17.14 37.18 1.23
N ASP A 6 -17.34 36.12 0.46
CA ASP A 6 -17.80 36.21 -0.91
C ASP A 6 -19.30 36.54 -0.93
N GLU A 7 -19.68 37.52 -1.71
CA GLU A 7 -21.06 37.96 -1.88
C GLU A 7 -21.28 38.47 -3.32
N TYR A 8 -22.49 38.84 -3.65
CA TYR A 8 -22.81 39.47 -4.93
C TYR A 8 -23.01 40.96 -4.75
N ASP A 9 -22.53 41.77 -5.68
CA ASP A 9 -22.76 43.19 -5.71
C ASP A 9 -24.22 43.52 -6.08
N HIS A 10 -24.56 44.81 -6.05
CA HIS A 10 -25.91 45.26 -6.42
C HIS A 10 -26.32 44.93 -7.87
N TYR A 11 -25.37 44.53 -8.72
CA TYR A 11 -25.57 44.12 -10.10
C TYR A 11 -25.56 42.60 -10.27
N GLY A 12 -25.51 41.85 -9.19
CA GLY A 12 -25.45 40.37 -9.21
C GLY A 12 -24.12 39.81 -9.66
N LYS A 13 -23.03 40.58 -9.62
CA LYS A 13 -21.66 40.11 -9.92
C LYS A 13 -20.96 39.67 -8.65
N PRO A 14 -20.09 38.64 -8.72
CA PRO A 14 -19.31 38.20 -7.58
C PRO A 14 -18.41 39.32 -7.06
N ALA A 15 -18.42 39.52 -5.74
CA ALA A 15 -17.67 40.53 -5.03
C ALA A 15 -17.18 39.98 -3.68
N VAL A 16 -16.24 40.64 -3.04
CA VAL A 16 -15.74 40.29 -1.71
C VAL A 16 -16.00 41.42 -0.74
N SER A 17 -16.72 41.14 0.31
CA SER A 17 -16.96 42.06 1.43
C SER A 17 -15.95 41.79 2.53
N MET A 18 -15.32 42.81 3.07
CA MET A 18 -14.41 42.70 4.20
C MET A 18 -14.72 43.72 5.27
N SER A 19 -14.52 43.32 6.53
CA SER A 19 -14.65 44.22 7.67
C SER A 19 -13.35 44.23 8.50
N MET A 20 -13.04 45.39 9.05
CA MET A 20 -11.83 45.63 9.81
C MET A 20 -12.16 46.00 11.28
N ASN A 21 -11.22 45.74 12.17
CA ASN A 21 -11.31 46.25 13.54
C ASN A 21 -11.09 47.78 13.57
N THR A 22 -11.28 48.41 14.72
CA THR A 22 -11.22 49.86 14.90
C THR A 22 -9.88 50.49 14.44
N ASP A 23 -8.76 49.79 14.71
CA ASP A 23 -7.45 50.28 14.30
C ASP A 23 -7.22 50.09 12.80
N GLY A 24 -7.69 48.98 12.24
CA GLY A 24 -7.67 48.71 10.80
C GLY A 24 -8.55 49.70 10.04
N ALA A 25 -9.72 50.04 10.55
CA ALA A 25 -10.62 51.05 9.95
C ALA A 25 -9.98 52.42 9.87
N ARG A 26 -9.28 52.85 10.93
CA ARG A 26 -8.54 54.15 10.94
C ARG A 26 -7.43 54.16 9.89
N ARG A 27 -6.62 53.13 9.83
CA ARG A 27 -5.54 53.02 8.84
C ARG A 27 -6.10 52.93 7.43
N TRP A 28 -7.17 52.18 7.26
CA TRP A 28 -7.85 52.00 5.97
C TRP A 28 -8.45 53.32 5.45
N ALA A 29 -9.09 54.09 6.32
CA ALA A 29 -9.60 55.44 5.98
C ALA A 29 -8.47 56.38 5.51
N GLN A 30 -7.34 56.39 6.21
CA GLN A 30 -6.18 57.20 5.83
C GLN A 30 -5.57 56.74 4.49
N LEU A 31 -5.44 55.43 4.30
CA LEU A 31 -4.88 54.82 3.08
C LEU A 31 -5.77 55.10 1.87
N THR A 32 -7.08 54.88 2.00
CA THR A 32 -8.04 55.12 0.92
C THR A 32 -8.16 56.61 0.59
N LYS A 33 -8.14 57.49 1.58
CA LYS A 33 -8.13 58.94 1.37
C LYS A 33 -6.93 59.43 0.55
N GLN A 34 -5.73 58.91 0.82
CA GLN A 34 -4.50 59.28 0.12
C GLN A 34 -4.40 58.72 -1.31
N ASN A 35 -5.18 57.70 -1.63
CA ASN A 35 -5.10 56.96 -2.88
C ASN A 35 -6.41 56.96 -3.67
N ILE A 36 -7.30 57.92 -3.49
CA ILE A 36 -8.51 58.05 -4.29
C ILE A 36 -8.15 58.15 -5.78
N GLY A 37 -8.79 57.32 -6.60
CA GLY A 37 -8.52 57.20 -8.04
C GLY A 37 -7.28 56.36 -8.40
N LYS A 38 -6.57 55.79 -7.41
CA LYS A 38 -5.45 54.85 -7.63
C LYS A 38 -5.82 53.44 -7.19
N SER A 39 -5.06 52.46 -7.68
CA SER A 39 -5.19 51.07 -7.24
C SER A 39 -4.43 50.84 -5.94
N ILE A 40 -4.99 50.06 -5.03
CA ILE A 40 -4.33 49.55 -3.83
C ILE A 40 -4.17 48.02 -4.00
N ALA A 41 -2.91 47.58 -4.02
CA ALA A 41 -2.62 46.16 -4.11
C ALA A 41 -2.89 45.43 -2.79
N ILE A 42 -3.59 44.30 -2.86
CA ILE A 42 -3.75 43.35 -1.77
C ILE A 42 -2.61 42.37 -1.90
N VAL A 43 -1.65 42.43 -1.00
CA VAL A 43 -0.43 41.59 -1.02
C VAL A 43 -0.42 40.72 0.22
N LEU A 44 -0.26 39.40 0.01
CA LEU A 44 -0.03 38.44 1.08
C LEU A 44 1.17 37.58 0.71
N ASP A 45 2.11 37.44 1.64
CA ASP A 45 3.34 36.67 1.47
C ASP A 45 4.14 36.98 0.18
N GLY A 46 4.12 38.27 -0.23
CA GLY A 46 4.83 38.76 -1.42
C GLY A 46 4.06 38.66 -2.74
N TYR A 47 2.87 38.02 -2.77
CA TYR A 47 2.01 37.91 -3.95
C TYR A 47 0.92 38.95 -3.96
N VAL A 48 0.67 39.55 -5.13
CA VAL A 48 -0.47 40.45 -5.37
C VAL A 48 -1.68 39.62 -5.77
N TYR A 49 -2.65 39.49 -4.88
CA TYR A 49 -3.91 38.74 -5.14
C TYR A 49 -4.95 39.58 -5.89
N SER A 50 -4.95 40.89 -5.65
CA SER A 50 -5.85 41.82 -6.35
C SER A 50 -5.34 43.23 -6.20
N ALA A 51 -5.71 44.13 -7.12
CA ALA A 51 -5.35 45.57 -7.07
C ALA A 51 -6.56 46.42 -7.41
N PRO A 52 -7.60 46.47 -6.53
CA PRO A 52 -8.80 47.26 -6.77
C PRO A 52 -8.53 48.78 -6.74
N ASN A 53 -9.28 49.53 -7.55
CA ASN A 53 -9.24 50.99 -7.54
C ASN A 53 -10.05 51.54 -6.36
N VAL A 54 -9.54 52.59 -5.75
CA VAL A 54 -10.19 53.31 -4.65
C VAL A 54 -11.12 54.37 -5.22
N ASN A 55 -12.42 54.20 -5.04
CA ASN A 55 -13.42 55.17 -5.52
C ASN A 55 -13.61 56.33 -4.53
N ASN A 56 -13.67 56.05 -3.24
CA ASN A 56 -13.91 57.01 -2.18
C ASN A 56 -13.14 56.69 -0.90
N GLU A 57 -13.03 57.66 0.03
CA GLU A 57 -12.55 57.42 1.39
C GLU A 57 -13.49 56.49 2.15
N ILE A 58 -12.94 55.44 2.78
CA ILE A 58 -13.72 54.40 3.51
C ILE A 58 -13.46 54.57 5.01
N THR A 59 -14.37 55.26 5.70
CA THR A 59 -14.21 55.58 7.14
C THR A 59 -14.76 54.49 8.07
N GLY A 60 -15.71 53.66 7.61
CA GLY A 60 -16.42 52.67 8.45
C GLY A 60 -15.75 51.31 8.61
N GLY A 61 -14.60 51.09 7.98
CA GLY A 61 -13.87 49.80 8.05
C GLY A 61 -14.53 48.66 7.32
N ASN A 62 -15.69 48.88 6.70
CA ASN A 62 -16.34 47.91 5.81
C ASN A 62 -16.08 48.28 4.36
N SER A 63 -15.63 47.34 3.57
CA SER A 63 -15.26 47.54 2.18
C SER A 63 -15.77 46.41 1.32
N GLN A 64 -16.20 46.74 0.11
CA GLN A 64 -16.54 45.76 -0.89
C GLN A 64 -15.56 45.88 -2.06
N ILE A 65 -14.95 44.78 -2.43
CA ILE A 65 -14.05 44.66 -3.56
C ILE A 65 -14.87 44.10 -4.70
N THR A 66 -15.08 44.95 -5.71
CA THR A 66 -15.83 44.58 -6.93
C THR A 66 -14.87 44.48 -8.10
N GLY A 67 -15.16 43.60 -9.07
CA GLY A 67 -14.33 43.41 -10.25
C GLY A 67 -14.92 42.32 -11.17
N HIS A 68 -14.12 41.89 -12.13
CA HIS A 68 -14.49 40.76 -13.00
C HIS A 68 -14.07 39.44 -12.35
N PHE A 69 -14.63 39.14 -11.17
CA PHE A 69 -14.35 37.87 -10.47
C PHE A 69 -15.29 36.76 -10.96
N THR A 70 -14.77 35.56 -11.08
CA THR A 70 -15.62 34.35 -11.04
C THR A 70 -16.05 34.09 -9.59
N PRO A 71 -17.15 33.35 -9.35
CA PRO A 71 -17.55 32.97 -7.99
C PRO A 71 -16.43 32.30 -7.19
N GLU A 72 -15.63 31.47 -7.86
CA GLU A 72 -14.47 30.78 -7.26
C GLU A 72 -13.37 31.76 -6.86
N GLN A 73 -13.00 32.69 -7.74
CA GLN A 73 -12.00 33.73 -7.45
C GLN A 73 -12.43 34.65 -6.31
N ALA A 74 -13.70 35.02 -6.22
CA ALA A 74 -14.21 35.81 -5.11
C ALA A 74 -14.14 35.04 -3.78
N LYS A 75 -14.46 33.77 -3.79
CA LYS A 75 -14.35 32.86 -2.64
C LYS A 75 -12.89 32.71 -2.19
N ASP A 76 -11.97 32.51 -3.11
CA ASP A 76 -10.54 32.38 -2.82
C ASP A 76 -9.98 33.68 -2.22
N LEU A 77 -10.30 34.84 -2.81
CA LEU A 77 -9.88 36.12 -2.27
C LEU A 77 -10.46 36.36 -0.87
N ALA A 78 -11.73 35.99 -0.64
CA ALA A 78 -12.35 36.09 0.69
C ALA A 78 -11.64 35.19 1.71
N ASN A 79 -11.23 33.98 1.32
CA ASN A 79 -10.48 33.07 2.18
C ASN A 79 -9.09 33.62 2.50
N VAL A 80 -8.38 34.15 1.52
CA VAL A 80 -7.06 34.79 1.69
C VAL A 80 -7.16 35.96 2.67
N LEU A 81 -8.14 36.86 2.49
CA LEU A 81 -8.35 38.02 3.37
C LEU A 81 -8.74 37.61 4.80
N ARG A 82 -9.47 36.51 4.97
CA ARG A 82 -9.86 35.92 6.27
C ARG A 82 -8.68 35.31 6.99
N SER A 83 -7.82 34.58 6.26
CA SER A 83 -6.63 33.93 6.81
C SER A 83 -5.63 34.93 7.37
N GLY A 84 -5.52 36.13 6.75
CA GLY A 84 -4.59 37.15 7.13
C GLY A 84 -3.13 36.71 6.94
N LYS A 85 -2.18 37.49 7.51
CA LYS A 85 -0.77 37.13 7.47
C LYS A 85 -0.50 35.92 8.35
N MET A 86 0.11 34.89 7.78
CA MET A 86 0.57 33.74 8.54
C MET A 86 1.68 34.17 9.53
N PRO A 87 1.70 33.61 10.75
CA PRO A 87 2.75 33.89 11.73
C PRO A 87 4.16 33.52 11.26
N ALA A 88 4.27 32.52 10.39
CA ALA A 88 5.48 32.10 9.72
C ALA A 88 5.19 31.83 8.23
N PRO A 89 6.17 32.00 7.33
CA PRO A 89 5.99 31.66 5.93
C PRO A 89 5.72 30.17 5.77
N ALA A 90 4.78 29.79 4.89
CA ALA A 90 4.53 28.41 4.53
C ALA A 90 5.30 28.07 3.25
N HIS A 91 6.00 26.93 3.28
CA HIS A 91 6.71 26.40 2.13
C HIS A 91 6.11 25.05 1.72
N ILE A 92 6.00 24.80 0.42
CA ILE A 92 5.59 23.52 -0.11
C ILE A 92 6.75 22.54 0.06
N VAL A 93 6.59 21.59 0.98
CA VAL A 93 7.61 20.57 1.26
C VAL A 93 7.42 19.30 0.46
N GLN A 94 6.19 19.05 -0.02
CA GLN A 94 5.86 17.94 -0.92
C GLN A 94 4.73 18.38 -1.85
N GLU A 95 4.85 18.03 -3.12
CA GLU A 95 3.86 18.31 -4.16
C GLU A 95 3.80 17.16 -5.16
N ASP A 96 2.59 16.76 -5.51
CA ASP A 96 2.29 15.74 -6.53
C ASP A 96 1.28 16.30 -7.53
N ILE A 97 1.69 16.44 -8.78
CA ILE A 97 0.82 16.90 -9.87
C ILE A 97 0.73 15.79 -10.92
N VAL A 98 -0.48 15.32 -11.18
CA VAL A 98 -0.75 14.25 -12.15
C VAL A 98 -1.72 14.76 -13.20
N GLY A 99 -1.34 14.67 -14.47
CA GLY A 99 -2.20 15.04 -15.59
C GLY A 99 -3.42 14.11 -15.71
N PRO A 100 -4.56 14.63 -16.23
CA PRO A 100 -5.81 13.88 -16.31
C PRO A 100 -5.71 12.57 -17.09
N SER A 101 -4.96 12.56 -18.19
CA SER A 101 -4.78 11.39 -19.07
C SER A 101 -4.05 10.24 -18.36
N LEU A 102 -2.98 10.56 -17.60
CA LEU A 102 -2.23 9.57 -16.83
C LEU A 102 -3.07 9.06 -15.65
N GLY A 103 -3.82 9.94 -14.99
CA GLY A 103 -4.76 9.58 -13.94
C GLY A 103 -5.81 8.61 -14.44
N GLN A 104 -6.46 8.90 -15.57
CA GLN A 104 -7.48 8.03 -16.17
C GLN A 104 -6.91 6.69 -16.64
N ALA A 105 -5.72 6.67 -17.26
CA ALA A 105 -5.07 5.43 -17.66
C ALA A 105 -4.75 4.53 -16.46
N SER A 106 -4.26 5.12 -15.37
CA SER A 106 -3.96 4.40 -14.13
C SER A 106 -5.23 3.84 -13.46
N ILE A 107 -6.31 4.62 -13.41
CA ILE A 107 -7.62 4.17 -12.91
C ILE A 107 -8.14 2.99 -13.73
N ASN A 108 -8.11 3.09 -15.05
CA ASN A 108 -8.58 2.04 -15.94
C ASN A 108 -7.76 0.75 -15.77
N ALA A 109 -6.43 0.85 -15.68
CA ALA A 109 -5.55 -0.29 -15.41
C ALA A 109 -5.84 -0.92 -14.05
N GLY A 110 -6.02 -0.11 -13.01
CA GLY A 110 -6.39 -0.57 -11.66
C GLY A 110 -7.73 -1.31 -11.64
N ILE A 111 -8.77 -0.74 -12.24
CA ILE A 111 -10.11 -1.37 -12.33
C ILE A 111 -10.06 -2.66 -13.16
N MET A 112 -9.35 -2.67 -14.29
CA MET A 112 -9.21 -3.87 -15.12
C MET A 112 -8.50 -4.99 -14.37
N SER A 113 -7.39 -4.70 -13.68
CA SER A 113 -6.67 -5.68 -12.87
C SER A 113 -7.54 -6.24 -11.75
N PHE A 114 -8.35 -5.37 -11.12
CA PHE A 114 -9.29 -5.74 -10.08
C PHE A 114 -10.38 -6.71 -10.59
N ILE A 115 -11.04 -6.39 -11.71
CA ILE A 115 -12.12 -7.22 -12.28
C ILE A 115 -11.57 -8.58 -12.71
N VAL A 116 -10.42 -8.61 -13.39
CA VAL A 116 -9.78 -9.86 -13.81
C VAL A 116 -9.37 -10.71 -12.61
N ALA A 117 -8.75 -10.10 -11.59
CA ALA A 117 -8.39 -10.79 -10.36
C ALA A 117 -9.61 -11.39 -9.65
N LEU A 118 -10.71 -10.62 -9.54
CA LEU A 118 -11.96 -11.08 -8.95
C LEU A 118 -12.53 -12.30 -9.68
N ILE A 119 -12.63 -12.23 -11.02
CA ILE A 119 -13.13 -13.34 -11.84
C ILE A 119 -12.27 -14.59 -11.68
N LEU A 120 -10.93 -14.44 -11.78
CA LEU A 120 -10.02 -15.58 -11.63
C LEU A 120 -10.11 -16.22 -10.24
N LEU A 121 -10.23 -15.39 -9.20
CA LEU A 121 -10.39 -15.87 -7.83
C LEU A 121 -11.73 -16.60 -7.64
N MET A 122 -12.81 -16.10 -8.22
CA MET A 122 -14.12 -16.75 -8.19
C MET A 122 -14.09 -18.12 -8.90
N VAL A 123 -13.45 -18.19 -10.06
CA VAL A 123 -13.26 -19.46 -10.80
C VAL A 123 -12.38 -20.43 -9.99
N TYR A 124 -11.30 -19.92 -9.39
CA TYR A 124 -10.41 -20.71 -8.52
C TYR A 124 -11.18 -21.36 -7.36
N MET A 125 -12.00 -20.58 -6.63
CA MET A 125 -12.80 -21.09 -5.51
C MET A 125 -13.77 -22.17 -5.93
N CYS A 126 -14.48 -21.99 -7.05
CA CYS A 126 -15.38 -23.02 -7.59
C CYS A 126 -14.62 -24.27 -8.04
N SER A 127 -13.44 -24.10 -8.63
CA SER A 127 -12.61 -25.23 -9.12
C SER A 127 -12.02 -26.05 -7.98
N MET A 128 -11.67 -25.44 -6.86
CA MET A 128 -11.03 -26.12 -5.72
C MET A 128 -12.04 -26.72 -4.75
N TYR A 129 -13.10 -26.02 -4.40
CA TYR A 129 -14.04 -26.43 -3.33
C TYR A 129 -15.37 -26.95 -3.86
N GLY A 130 -15.56 -26.96 -5.18
CA GLY A 130 -16.81 -27.37 -5.83
C GLY A 130 -17.77 -26.20 -6.00
N PHE A 131 -18.81 -26.42 -6.81
CA PHE A 131 -19.68 -25.31 -7.27
C PHE A 131 -20.42 -24.62 -6.12
N ILE A 132 -21.08 -25.36 -5.22
CA ILE A 132 -21.90 -24.75 -4.16
C ILE A 132 -21.03 -24.05 -3.10
N PRO A 133 -20.02 -24.70 -2.47
CA PRO A 133 -19.15 -24.00 -1.53
C PRO A 133 -18.39 -22.84 -2.17
N GLY A 134 -17.93 -23.02 -3.41
CA GLY A 134 -17.28 -21.95 -4.18
C GLY A 134 -18.20 -20.75 -4.39
N MET A 135 -19.46 -20.96 -4.75
CA MET A 135 -20.44 -19.87 -4.92
C MET A 135 -20.78 -19.15 -3.60
N VAL A 136 -20.81 -19.88 -2.47
CA VAL A 136 -21.00 -19.26 -1.14
C VAL A 136 -19.81 -18.36 -0.79
N ALA A 137 -18.58 -18.84 -0.99
CA ALA A 137 -17.38 -18.04 -0.79
C ALA A 137 -17.33 -16.83 -1.73
N ASN A 138 -17.73 -17.00 -2.99
CA ASN A 138 -17.82 -15.90 -3.95
C ASN A 138 -18.89 -14.86 -3.54
N GLY A 139 -20.02 -15.32 -3.00
CA GLY A 139 -21.03 -14.44 -2.42
C GLY A 139 -20.49 -13.61 -1.26
N ALA A 140 -19.71 -14.22 -0.36
CA ALA A 140 -19.02 -13.52 0.72
C ALA A 140 -18.00 -12.50 0.20
N LEU A 141 -17.28 -12.83 -0.88
CA LEU A 141 -16.31 -11.95 -1.52
C LEU A 141 -16.99 -10.71 -2.13
N VAL A 142 -18.11 -10.90 -2.83
CA VAL A 142 -18.90 -9.78 -3.38
C VAL A 142 -19.48 -8.91 -2.27
N LEU A 143 -19.98 -9.51 -1.18
CA LEU A 143 -20.45 -8.77 -0.01
C LEU A 143 -19.32 -7.99 0.67
N ASN A 144 -18.13 -8.59 0.77
CA ASN A 144 -16.94 -7.90 1.30
C ASN A 144 -16.65 -6.62 0.49
N LEU A 145 -16.63 -6.74 -0.83
CA LEU A 145 -16.42 -5.60 -1.71
C LEU A 145 -17.50 -4.53 -1.53
N PHE A 146 -18.76 -4.94 -1.52
CA PHE A 146 -19.89 -4.02 -1.35
C PHE A 146 -19.82 -3.25 -0.03
N PHE A 147 -19.56 -3.94 1.08
CA PHE A 147 -19.43 -3.29 2.38
C PHE A 147 -18.17 -2.43 2.48
N THR A 148 -17.04 -2.86 1.91
CA THR A 148 -15.80 -2.07 1.89
C THR A 148 -16.02 -0.75 1.15
N LEU A 149 -16.60 -0.78 -0.05
CA LEU A 149 -16.91 0.42 -0.82
C LEU A 149 -17.95 1.30 -0.11
N GLY A 150 -18.97 0.68 0.51
CA GLY A 150 -19.98 1.40 1.29
C GLY A 150 -19.38 2.15 2.48
N ILE A 151 -18.48 1.54 3.22
CA ILE A 151 -17.81 2.17 4.37
C ILE A 151 -16.87 3.28 3.88
N LEU A 152 -16.05 3.04 2.86
CA LEU A 152 -15.16 4.07 2.29
C LEU A 152 -15.95 5.28 1.79
N SER A 153 -17.07 5.05 1.11
CA SER A 153 -17.95 6.12 0.66
C SER A 153 -18.60 6.89 1.82
N SER A 154 -19.01 6.19 2.89
CA SER A 154 -19.62 6.82 4.07
C SER A 154 -18.63 7.74 4.81
N PHE A 155 -17.37 7.38 4.85
CA PHE A 155 -16.30 8.21 5.44
C PHE A 155 -15.74 9.26 4.47
N GLN A 156 -16.27 9.37 3.24
CA GLN A 156 -15.73 10.23 2.18
C GLN A 156 -14.22 10.04 1.96
N ALA A 157 -13.75 8.80 2.14
CA ALA A 157 -12.35 8.49 1.99
C ALA A 157 -11.95 8.55 0.50
N ALA A 158 -10.89 9.28 0.19
CA ALA A 158 -10.35 9.33 -1.16
C ALA A 158 -9.74 7.98 -1.54
N LEU A 159 -10.19 7.40 -2.65
CA LEU A 159 -9.65 6.18 -3.18
C LEU A 159 -8.40 6.48 -4.01
N THR A 160 -7.24 6.23 -3.45
CA THR A 160 -5.94 6.38 -4.14
C THR A 160 -5.61 5.13 -4.95
N MET A 161 -4.63 5.21 -5.87
CA MET A 161 -4.14 4.04 -6.62
C MET A 161 -3.60 2.94 -5.70
N SER A 162 -2.86 3.33 -4.67
CA SER A 162 -2.42 2.40 -3.62
C SER A 162 -3.60 1.87 -2.80
N GLY A 163 -4.65 2.65 -2.58
CA GLY A 163 -5.90 2.20 -1.97
C GLY A 163 -6.61 1.13 -2.80
N ILE A 164 -6.63 1.25 -4.13
CA ILE A 164 -7.12 0.19 -5.02
C ILE A 164 -6.27 -1.08 -4.85
N ALA A 165 -4.94 -0.96 -4.84
CA ALA A 165 -4.06 -2.11 -4.59
C ALA A 165 -4.33 -2.77 -3.24
N GLY A 166 -4.59 -1.97 -2.18
CA GLY A 166 -4.99 -2.45 -0.86
C GLY A 166 -6.32 -3.22 -0.88
N MET A 167 -7.32 -2.73 -1.61
CA MET A 167 -8.60 -3.44 -1.78
C MET A 167 -8.41 -4.77 -2.51
N VAL A 168 -7.66 -4.78 -3.61
CA VAL A 168 -7.41 -6.00 -4.40
C VAL A 168 -6.67 -7.05 -3.56
N LEU A 169 -5.71 -6.62 -2.76
CA LEU A 169 -5.00 -7.50 -1.83
C LEU A 169 -5.94 -8.01 -0.72
N ALA A 170 -6.78 -7.15 -0.15
CA ALA A 170 -7.77 -7.54 0.84
C ALA A 170 -8.75 -8.60 0.31
N LEU A 171 -9.11 -8.56 -0.99
CA LEU A 171 -9.89 -9.63 -1.64
C LEU A 171 -9.14 -10.97 -1.65
N GLY A 172 -7.83 -10.95 -1.95
CA GLY A 172 -7.01 -12.16 -1.88
C GLY A 172 -7.00 -12.78 -0.48
N MET A 173 -6.88 -11.94 0.55
CA MET A 173 -6.93 -12.36 1.95
C MET A 173 -8.36 -12.72 2.43
N ALA A 174 -9.40 -12.14 1.83
CA ALA A 174 -10.79 -12.42 2.18
C ALA A 174 -11.18 -13.88 1.91
N VAL A 175 -10.53 -14.50 0.94
CA VAL A 175 -10.75 -15.92 0.60
C VAL A 175 -10.08 -16.84 1.60
N ASP A 176 -8.96 -16.42 2.24
CA ASP A 176 -8.18 -17.25 3.17
C ASP A 176 -9.02 -17.80 4.33
N ALA A 177 -9.88 -16.98 4.93
CA ALA A 177 -10.78 -17.42 6.00
C ALA A 177 -11.74 -18.52 5.52
N ASN A 178 -12.31 -18.40 4.32
CA ASN A 178 -13.18 -19.43 3.74
C ASN A 178 -12.41 -20.71 3.42
N VAL A 179 -11.19 -20.58 2.87
CA VAL A 179 -10.28 -21.72 2.62
C VAL A 179 -10.02 -22.48 3.91
N LEU A 180 -9.71 -21.77 5.02
CA LEU A 180 -9.45 -22.41 6.30
C LEU A 180 -10.68 -23.17 6.84
N ILE A 181 -11.86 -22.56 6.78
CA ILE A 181 -13.11 -23.21 7.20
C ILE A 181 -13.37 -24.47 6.36
N TYR A 182 -13.21 -24.38 5.04
CA TYR A 182 -13.48 -25.50 4.14
C TYR A 182 -12.47 -26.64 4.30
N GLU A 183 -11.18 -26.34 4.48
CA GLU A 183 -10.18 -27.38 4.73
C GLU A 183 -10.41 -28.08 6.08
N ARG A 184 -10.77 -27.34 7.13
CA ARG A 184 -11.17 -27.95 8.42
C ARG A 184 -12.44 -28.79 8.28
N THR A 185 -13.44 -28.32 7.54
CA THR A 185 -14.66 -29.08 7.26
C THR A 185 -14.34 -30.37 6.48
N LYS A 186 -13.42 -30.34 5.52
CA LYS A 186 -12.95 -31.55 4.80
C LYS A 186 -12.28 -32.55 5.73
N GLU A 187 -11.47 -32.08 6.69
CA GLU A 187 -10.85 -32.96 7.71
C GLU A 187 -11.93 -33.68 8.53
N GLU A 188 -12.94 -32.96 9.01
CA GLU A 188 -14.04 -33.52 9.80
C GLU A 188 -14.93 -34.49 8.98
N LEU A 189 -15.14 -34.20 7.69
CA LEU A 189 -15.84 -35.12 6.78
C LEU A 189 -15.03 -36.41 6.53
N ARG A 190 -13.70 -36.32 6.39
CA ARG A 190 -12.81 -37.50 6.26
C ARG A 190 -12.78 -38.31 7.54
N ALA A 191 -13.01 -37.71 8.71
CA ALA A 191 -13.18 -38.40 9.98
C ALA A 191 -14.55 -39.11 10.13
N GLY A 192 -15.42 -39.04 9.10
CA GLY A 192 -16.71 -39.75 9.05
C GLY A 192 -17.88 -38.99 9.69
N LYS A 193 -17.72 -37.70 10.03
CA LYS A 193 -18.82 -36.88 10.55
C LYS A 193 -19.83 -36.51 9.45
N GLY A 194 -21.11 -36.43 9.79
CA GLY A 194 -22.13 -35.90 8.88
C GLY A 194 -21.88 -34.40 8.56
N VAL A 195 -22.29 -33.95 7.36
CA VAL A 195 -21.98 -32.62 6.80
C VAL A 195 -22.35 -31.48 7.76
N LYS A 196 -23.52 -31.52 8.37
CA LYS A 196 -23.98 -30.48 9.32
C LYS A 196 -23.04 -30.36 10.52
N LYS A 197 -22.62 -31.49 11.10
CA LYS A 197 -21.70 -31.50 12.24
C LYS A 197 -20.27 -31.14 11.81
N ALA A 198 -19.81 -31.70 10.70
CA ALA A 198 -18.49 -31.40 10.16
C ALA A 198 -18.30 -29.91 9.85
N LEU A 199 -19.33 -29.25 9.33
CA LEU A 199 -19.31 -27.82 9.05
C LEU A 199 -19.31 -27.00 10.36
N ALA A 200 -20.17 -27.33 11.33
CA ALA A 200 -20.19 -26.66 12.63
C ALA A 200 -18.85 -26.77 13.36
N ASP A 201 -18.25 -27.96 13.38
CA ASP A 201 -16.92 -28.22 13.94
C ASP A 201 -15.83 -27.48 13.14
N GLY A 202 -15.95 -27.43 11.81
CA GLY A 202 -15.06 -26.69 10.92
C GLY A 202 -15.01 -25.20 11.23
N TYR A 203 -16.16 -24.54 11.40
CA TYR A 203 -16.24 -23.13 11.83
C TYR A 203 -15.66 -22.93 13.23
N SER A 204 -15.98 -23.80 14.18
CA SER A 204 -15.50 -23.68 15.55
C SER A 204 -13.98 -23.83 15.65
N ASN A 205 -13.43 -24.82 14.97
CA ASN A 205 -11.99 -25.12 15.01
C ASN A 205 -11.16 -24.12 14.18
N ALA A 206 -11.74 -23.53 13.13
CA ALA A 206 -11.07 -22.53 12.31
C ALA A 206 -11.09 -21.13 12.94
N PHE A 207 -12.08 -20.83 13.80
CA PHE A 207 -12.33 -19.48 14.30
C PHE A 207 -11.11 -18.83 14.96
N SER A 208 -10.43 -19.55 15.85
CA SER A 208 -9.24 -19.03 16.56
C SER A 208 -8.13 -18.65 15.58
N ALA A 209 -7.83 -19.51 14.63
CA ALA A 209 -6.77 -19.27 13.65
C ALA A 209 -7.13 -18.11 12.69
N ILE A 210 -8.41 -17.99 12.28
CA ILE A 210 -8.89 -16.87 11.46
C ILE A 210 -8.80 -15.55 12.23
N PHE A 211 -9.19 -15.53 13.49
CA PHE A 211 -9.10 -14.35 14.34
C PHE A 211 -7.65 -13.88 14.50
N ASP A 212 -6.75 -14.80 14.85
CA ASP A 212 -5.33 -14.51 15.07
C ASP A 212 -4.67 -13.97 13.79
N SER A 213 -4.96 -14.57 12.65
CA SER A 213 -4.42 -14.17 11.35
C SER A 213 -4.88 -12.76 10.93
N ASN A 214 -6.18 -12.47 11.09
CA ASN A 214 -6.69 -11.14 10.79
C ASN A 214 -6.15 -10.09 11.77
N LEU A 215 -6.02 -10.43 13.06
CA LEU A 215 -5.48 -9.51 14.06
C LEU A 215 -4.02 -9.16 13.79
N THR A 216 -3.17 -10.11 13.39
CA THR A 216 -1.77 -9.82 13.03
C THR A 216 -1.68 -8.92 11.79
N SER A 217 -2.53 -9.12 10.80
CA SER A 217 -2.61 -8.27 9.62
C SER A 217 -3.14 -6.86 9.94
N ILE A 218 -4.07 -6.74 10.90
CA ILE A 218 -4.57 -5.45 11.38
C ILE A 218 -3.47 -4.71 12.16
N ILE A 219 -2.66 -5.40 12.99
CA ILE A 219 -1.53 -4.79 13.70
C ILE A 219 -0.56 -4.15 12.70
N THR A 220 -0.17 -4.88 11.65
CA THR A 220 0.70 -4.32 10.60
C THR A 220 0.03 -3.17 9.84
N GLY A 221 -1.26 -3.28 9.57
CA GLY A 221 -2.06 -2.22 8.95
C GLY A 221 -2.11 -0.94 9.81
N ILE A 222 -2.28 -1.06 11.14
CA ILE A 222 -2.27 0.08 12.06
C ILE A 222 -0.89 0.75 12.10
N ILE A 223 0.18 -0.03 12.13
CA ILE A 223 1.55 0.51 12.06
C ILE A 223 1.72 1.28 10.75
N LEU A 224 1.31 0.67 9.63
CA LEU A 224 1.38 1.30 8.31
C LEU A 224 0.54 2.59 8.23
N PHE A 225 -0.63 2.63 8.85
CA PHE A 225 -1.48 3.82 8.91
C PHE A 225 -0.83 4.97 9.68
N ASN A 226 -0.13 4.67 10.79
CA ASN A 226 0.50 5.69 11.63
C ASN A 226 1.81 6.22 11.05
N PHE A 227 2.63 5.35 10.44
CA PHE A 227 3.91 5.74 9.88
C PHE A 227 3.84 6.09 8.38
N GLY A 228 2.79 5.67 7.69
CA GLY A 228 2.55 5.99 6.29
C GLY A 228 2.06 7.42 6.08
N THR A 229 2.45 8.02 4.98
CA THR A 229 1.97 9.34 4.53
C THR A 229 1.18 9.20 3.23
N GLY A 230 0.35 10.19 2.90
CA GLY A 230 -0.37 10.31 1.63
C GLY A 230 -0.96 8.97 1.10
N PRO A 231 -0.44 8.47 -0.03
CA PRO A 231 -0.96 7.26 -0.67
C PRO A 231 -0.92 6.00 0.20
N ILE A 232 0.09 5.85 1.07
CA ILE A 232 0.23 4.67 1.94
C ILE A 232 -0.84 4.64 3.01
N ARG A 233 -1.20 5.79 3.58
CA ARG A 233 -2.30 5.87 4.55
C ARG A 233 -3.62 5.44 3.92
N GLY A 234 -3.86 5.81 2.65
CA GLY A 234 -5.02 5.33 1.87
C GLY A 234 -5.00 3.80 1.70
N PHE A 235 -3.85 3.23 1.34
CA PHE A 235 -3.65 1.78 1.27
C PHE A 235 -3.93 1.08 2.61
N ALA A 236 -3.33 1.57 3.71
CA ALA A 236 -3.52 0.99 5.04
C ALA A 236 -5.00 1.04 5.48
N THR A 237 -5.69 2.14 5.20
CA THR A 237 -7.12 2.31 5.50
C THR A 237 -7.97 1.27 4.78
N THR A 238 -7.78 1.11 3.46
CA THR A 238 -8.53 0.13 2.66
C THR A 238 -8.21 -1.29 3.08
N LEU A 239 -6.96 -1.58 3.42
CA LEU A 239 -6.53 -2.88 3.90
C LEU A 239 -7.19 -3.24 5.24
N ILE A 240 -7.13 -2.35 6.25
CA ILE A 240 -7.73 -2.58 7.57
C ILE A 240 -9.24 -2.80 7.45
N ILE A 241 -9.94 -1.91 6.73
CA ILE A 241 -11.38 -2.02 6.51
C ILE A 241 -11.72 -3.34 5.79
N GLY A 242 -10.97 -3.66 4.72
CA GLY A 242 -11.17 -4.89 3.95
C GLY A 242 -10.98 -6.16 4.80
N ILE A 243 -9.97 -6.20 5.68
CA ILE A 243 -9.73 -7.33 6.60
C ILE A 243 -10.86 -7.47 7.63
N LEU A 244 -11.30 -6.37 8.26
CA LEU A 244 -12.39 -6.40 9.23
C LEU A 244 -13.69 -6.91 8.61
N ILE A 245 -14.01 -6.43 7.40
CA ILE A 245 -15.19 -6.87 6.67
C ILE A 245 -15.05 -8.32 6.20
N SER A 246 -13.85 -8.72 5.77
CA SER A 246 -13.54 -10.10 5.39
C SER A 246 -13.83 -11.07 6.53
N PHE A 247 -13.36 -10.75 7.74
CA PHE A 247 -13.66 -11.54 8.92
C PHE A 247 -15.17 -11.67 9.15
N PHE A 248 -15.90 -10.56 9.04
CA PHE A 248 -17.37 -10.56 9.20
C PHE A 248 -18.06 -11.40 8.13
N THR A 249 -17.72 -11.20 6.85
CA THR A 249 -18.40 -11.89 5.74
C THR A 249 -18.07 -13.38 5.70
N ALA A 250 -16.81 -13.76 5.95
CA ALA A 250 -16.38 -15.15 5.90
C ALA A 250 -16.85 -15.97 7.11
N VAL A 251 -16.94 -15.39 8.30
CA VAL A 251 -17.31 -16.13 9.51
C VAL A 251 -18.82 -16.08 9.77
N PHE A 252 -19.43 -14.88 9.67
CA PHE A 252 -20.84 -14.72 10.05
C PHE A 252 -21.78 -14.92 8.86
N MET A 253 -21.52 -14.26 7.71
CA MET A 253 -22.48 -14.29 6.60
C MET A 253 -22.52 -15.66 5.92
N THR A 254 -21.36 -16.32 5.71
CA THR A 254 -21.32 -17.65 5.13
C THR A 254 -21.94 -18.69 6.07
N ARG A 255 -21.68 -18.58 7.38
CA ARG A 255 -22.30 -19.44 8.38
C ARG A 255 -23.82 -19.30 8.40
N LEU A 256 -24.33 -18.06 8.42
CA LEU A 256 -25.78 -17.78 8.37
C LEU A 256 -26.42 -18.44 7.13
N PHE A 257 -25.74 -18.36 5.97
CA PHE A 257 -26.22 -19.01 4.74
C PHE A 257 -26.32 -20.54 4.92
N TYR A 258 -25.28 -21.18 5.40
CA TYR A 258 -25.29 -22.64 5.60
C TYR A 258 -26.30 -23.06 6.66
N ASP A 259 -26.40 -22.38 7.79
CA ASP A 259 -27.33 -22.68 8.87
C ASP A 259 -28.79 -22.57 8.39
N TYR A 260 -29.10 -21.55 7.56
CA TYR A 260 -30.42 -21.39 6.97
C TYR A 260 -30.82 -22.54 6.05
N PHE A 261 -29.93 -22.94 5.13
CA PHE A 261 -30.23 -24.02 4.19
C PHE A 261 -30.19 -25.39 4.83
N MET A 262 -29.29 -25.65 5.76
CA MET A 262 -29.20 -26.91 6.50
C MET A 262 -30.32 -27.05 7.54
N GLY A 263 -30.87 -25.94 8.03
CA GLY A 263 -32.08 -25.95 8.85
C GLY A 263 -33.35 -26.40 8.09
N LYS A 264 -33.30 -26.35 6.75
CA LYS A 264 -34.35 -26.83 5.83
C LYS A 264 -33.99 -28.18 5.20
N ASP A 265 -33.07 -28.94 5.80
CA ASP A 265 -32.54 -30.23 5.32
C ASP A 265 -32.02 -30.19 3.88
N LYS A 266 -31.56 -29.04 3.42
CA LYS A 266 -30.89 -28.86 2.13
C LYS A 266 -29.38 -28.86 2.32
N LEU A 267 -28.63 -29.15 1.24
CA LEU A 267 -27.16 -29.16 1.21
C LEU A 267 -26.49 -30.21 2.12
N LEU A 268 -27.18 -31.30 2.47
CA LEU A 268 -26.64 -32.37 3.34
C LEU A 268 -25.60 -33.27 2.64
N ASN A 269 -25.45 -33.17 1.31
CA ASN A 269 -24.51 -33.98 0.51
C ASN A 269 -23.30 -33.19 -0.01
N LEU A 270 -22.89 -32.10 0.68
CA LEU A 270 -21.75 -31.32 0.27
C LEU A 270 -20.42 -32.03 0.56
N THR A 271 -19.50 -32.00 -0.38
CA THR A 271 -18.17 -32.63 -0.24
C THR A 271 -17.04 -31.62 0.03
N PHE A 272 -17.26 -30.32 -0.14
CA PHE A 272 -16.25 -29.25 -0.04
C PHE A 272 -15.00 -29.54 -0.87
N SER A 273 -15.11 -30.34 -1.91
CA SER A 273 -14.04 -30.68 -2.84
C SER A 273 -14.59 -30.87 -4.25
N SER A 274 -13.84 -30.44 -5.25
CA SER A 274 -14.14 -30.72 -6.66
C SER A 274 -13.50 -32.03 -7.10
N LYS A 275 -13.82 -32.47 -8.32
CA LYS A 275 -13.14 -33.64 -8.94
C LYS A 275 -11.63 -33.40 -9.09
N ILE A 276 -11.21 -32.13 -9.26
CA ILE A 276 -9.82 -31.72 -9.43
C ILE A 276 -9.09 -31.75 -8.07
N SER A 277 -9.71 -31.20 -7.02
CA SER A 277 -9.07 -31.03 -5.71
C SER A 277 -9.15 -32.27 -4.82
N LYS A 278 -10.03 -33.22 -5.14
CA LYS A 278 -10.25 -34.43 -4.30
C LYS A 278 -8.99 -35.24 -4.05
N ASN A 279 -8.15 -35.40 -5.08
CA ASN A 279 -6.91 -36.16 -5.02
C ASN A 279 -5.65 -35.25 -4.93
N LEU A 280 -5.82 -33.93 -5.04
CA LEU A 280 -4.71 -33.00 -4.98
C LEU A 280 -4.18 -32.98 -3.53
N MET A 281 -2.93 -33.35 -3.35
CA MET A 281 -2.23 -33.38 -2.05
C MET A 281 -2.84 -34.32 -0.97
N ALA A 282 -3.73 -35.26 -1.34
CA ALA A 282 -4.35 -36.14 -0.37
C ALA A 282 -3.34 -37.09 0.33
N ASN A 283 -2.25 -37.48 -0.34
CA ASN A 283 -1.25 -38.45 0.12
C ASN A 283 0.20 -37.91 0.08
N VAL A 284 0.38 -36.60 0.20
CA VAL A 284 1.73 -36.03 0.21
C VAL A 284 2.28 -36.10 1.63
N HIS A 285 3.34 -36.87 1.81
CA HIS A 285 4.12 -36.93 3.04
C HIS A 285 5.55 -36.45 2.71
N PHE A 286 5.84 -35.22 3.08
CA PHE A 286 7.17 -34.66 2.90
C PHE A 286 7.91 -34.62 4.24
N ASP A 287 9.18 -35.01 4.23
CA ASP A 287 10.01 -34.94 5.43
C ASP A 287 10.65 -33.54 5.55
N PHE A 288 9.87 -32.62 6.14
CA PHE A 288 10.30 -31.24 6.38
C PHE A 288 11.39 -31.17 7.46
N MET A 289 11.20 -31.92 8.54
CA MET A 289 12.07 -31.85 9.71
C MET A 289 13.36 -32.64 9.51
N GLY A 290 13.36 -33.76 8.79
CA GLY A 290 14.57 -34.54 8.52
C GLY A 290 15.60 -33.81 7.67
N ARG A 291 15.15 -32.90 6.82
CA ARG A 291 15.99 -32.06 5.97
C ARG A 291 16.17 -30.63 6.48
N ASN A 292 15.86 -30.38 7.76
CA ASN A 292 15.89 -29.03 8.35
C ASN A 292 17.25 -28.33 8.20
N LYS A 293 18.35 -29.06 8.43
CA LYS A 293 19.73 -28.52 8.27
C LYS A 293 19.99 -28.03 6.85
N LEU A 294 19.55 -28.81 5.84
CA LEU A 294 19.70 -28.45 4.44
C LEU A 294 18.95 -27.14 4.11
N TRP A 295 17.68 -27.08 4.51
CA TRP A 295 16.85 -25.90 4.23
C TRP A 295 17.32 -24.65 4.98
N LEU A 296 17.71 -24.78 6.25
CA LEU A 296 18.31 -23.68 7.01
C LEU A 296 19.63 -23.21 6.40
N THR A 297 20.44 -24.13 5.86
CA THR A 297 21.69 -23.75 5.18
C THR A 297 21.42 -23.03 3.87
N ILE A 298 20.46 -23.51 3.05
CA ILE A 298 20.07 -22.85 1.80
C ILE A 298 19.52 -21.45 2.06
N THR A 299 18.60 -21.31 3.02
CA THR A 299 18.03 -20.01 3.38
C THR A 299 19.09 -19.08 3.97
N GLY A 300 19.96 -19.60 4.84
CA GLY A 300 21.09 -18.84 5.40
C GLY A 300 22.05 -18.35 4.32
N ALA A 301 22.39 -19.21 3.36
CA ALA A 301 23.22 -18.82 2.21
C ALA A 301 22.52 -17.74 1.35
N ALA A 302 21.22 -17.89 1.09
CA ALA A 302 20.45 -16.89 0.35
C ALA A 302 20.44 -15.53 1.08
N VAL A 303 20.23 -15.53 2.39
CA VAL A 303 20.28 -14.31 3.21
C VAL A 303 21.68 -13.67 3.18
N VAL A 304 22.76 -14.46 3.29
CA VAL A 304 24.14 -13.94 3.19
C VAL A 304 24.40 -13.31 1.82
N VAL A 305 23.95 -13.96 0.74
CA VAL A 305 24.06 -13.41 -0.62
C VAL A 305 23.28 -12.10 -0.74
N CYS A 306 22.05 -12.05 -0.23
CA CYS A 306 21.23 -10.83 -0.21
C CYS A 306 21.93 -9.70 0.56
N ILE A 307 22.48 -9.98 1.73
CA ILE A 307 23.23 -8.97 2.53
C ILE A 307 24.48 -8.51 1.78
N ALA A 308 25.21 -9.41 1.13
CA ALA A 308 26.39 -9.05 0.34
C ALA A 308 26.02 -8.11 -0.83
N PHE A 309 24.93 -8.38 -1.56
CA PHE A 309 24.46 -7.49 -2.62
C PHE A 309 23.96 -6.15 -2.06
N LEU A 310 23.26 -6.16 -0.93
CA LEU A 310 22.84 -4.92 -0.26
C LEU A 310 24.04 -4.06 0.17
N ALA A 311 25.12 -4.68 0.63
CA ALA A 311 26.34 -3.97 1.04
C ALA A 311 27.18 -3.46 -0.14
N THR A 312 27.23 -4.21 -1.25
CA THR A 312 28.10 -3.88 -2.40
C THR A 312 27.39 -3.01 -3.43
N ARG A 313 26.13 -3.31 -3.76
CA ARG A 313 25.37 -2.62 -4.80
C ARG A 313 24.37 -1.60 -4.25
N GLY A 314 23.97 -1.77 -2.97
CA GLY A 314 22.98 -0.91 -2.33
C GLY A 314 21.57 -1.11 -2.88
N LEU A 315 20.72 -0.12 -2.65
CA LEU A 315 19.32 -0.06 -3.08
C LEU A 315 19.10 1.21 -3.90
N SER A 316 18.36 1.10 -4.98
CA SER A 316 17.93 2.26 -5.75
C SER A 316 16.81 2.97 -4.97
N GLN A 317 17.06 4.18 -4.52
CA GLN A 317 16.13 4.98 -3.72
C GLN A 317 15.40 5.97 -4.62
N SER A 318 14.07 6.11 -4.42
CA SER A 318 13.29 7.16 -5.04
C SER A 318 13.52 8.51 -4.35
N ILE A 319 12.95 9.57 -4.93
CA ILE A 319 12.98 10.91 -4.30
C ILE A 319 12.28 10.95 -2.93
N ASP A 320 11.43 9.99 -2.60
CA ASP A 320 10.81 9.88 -1.27
C ASP A 320 11.86 9.68 -0.17
N PHE A 321 13.00 9.08 -0.50
CA PHE A 321 14.10 8.81 0.44
C PHE A 321 15.33 9.71 0.25
N THR A 322 15.48 10.30 -0.92
CA THR A 322 16.65 11.15 -1.23
C THR A 322 16.35 12.64 -1.26
N GLY A 323 15.07 12.99 -1.31
CA GLY A 323 14.64 14.31 -1.73
C GLY A 323 14.88 14.53 -3.22
N GLY A 324 14.13 15.42 -3.84
CA GLY A 324 14.29 15.71 -5.26
C GLY A 324 12.98 15.98 -5.98
N ARG A 325 13.09 16.00 -7.31
CA ARG A 325 11.96 16.15 -8.24
C ARG A 325 11.93 15.02 -9.22
N ASN A 326 10.75 14.51 -9.50
CA ASN A 326 10.45 13.56 -10.56
C ASN A 326 9.60 14.24 -11.62
N PHE A 327 10.02 14.16 -12.88
CA PHE A 327 9.22 14.56 -14.03
C PHE A 327 8.95 13.33 -14.89
N LYS A 328 7.69 13.03 -15.15
CA LYS A 328 7.33 12.06 -16.18
C LYS A 328 7.09 12.82 -17.47
N VAL A 329 7.95 12.58 -18.45
CA VAL A 329 7.89 13.23 -19.76
C VAL A 329 7.50 12.19 -20.81
N GLN A 330 6.45 12.49 -21.55
CA GLN A 330 6.04 11.70 -22.69
C GLN A 330 6.59 12.35 -23.97
N PHE A 331 7.25 11.57 -24.78
CA PHE A 331 7.78 11.98 -26.09
C PHE A 331 6.89 11.44 -27.21
N GLU A 332 6.94 12.09 -28.38
CA GLU A 332 6.24 11.61 -29.57
C GLU A 332 6.89 10.36 -30.16
N ASN A 333 8.21 10.33 -30.15
CA ASN A 333 9.03 9.22 -30.66
C ASN A 333 9.63 8.41 -29.52
N LYS A 334 10.08 7.18 -29.82
CA LYS A 334 10.85 6.39 -28.88
C LYS A 334 12.17 7.08 -28.55
N VAL A 335 12.52 7.13 -27.26
CA VAL A 335 13.75 7.72 -26.76
C VAL A 335 14.55 6.71 -25.95
N GLU A 336 15.87 6.82 -26.00
CA GLU A 336 16.75 6.04 -25.15
C GLU A 336 17.01 6.78 -23.84
N PRO A 337 16.71 6.17 -22.67
CA PRO A 337 16.88 6.81 -21.37
C PRO A 337 18.30 7.32 -21.12
N GLU A 338 19.30 6.60 -21.63
CA GLU A 338 20.70 6.97 -21.45
C GLU A 338 21.05 8.27 -22.20
N GLN A 339 20.53 8.45 -23.41
CA GLN A 339 20.70 9.70 -24.17
C GLN A 339 20.07 10.90 -23.43
N ILE A 340 18.89 10.72 -22.87
CA ILE A 340 18.22 11.74 -22.05
C ILE A 340 19.05 12.04 -20.80
N ARG A 341 19.58 11.01 -20.14
CA ARG A 341 20.42 11.16 -18.94
C ARG A 341 21.68 11.97 -19.23
N GLU A 342 22.38 11.66 -20.30
CA GLU A 342 23.58 12.40 -20.71
C GLU A 342 23.28 13.88 -21.01
N LEU A 343 22.18 14.16 -21.73
CA LEU A 343 21.76 15.54 -22.02
C LEU A 343 21.49 16.33 -20.76
N ILE A 344 20.77 15.74 -19.80
CA ILE A 344 20.41 16.42 -18.54
C ILE A 344 21.64 16.57 -17.64
N SER A 345 22.44 15.52 -17.47
CA SER A 345 23.63 15.54 -16.62
C SER A 345 24.65 16.56 -17.11
N SER A 346 24.78 16.77 -18.43
CA SER A 346 25.69 17.76 -18.99
C SER A 346 25.33 19.20 -18.62
N LYS A 347 24.06 19.49 -18.33
CA LYS A 347 23.55 20.83 -18.01
C LYS A 347 23.23 21.04 -16.54
N PHE A 348 22.81 19.99 -15.83
CA PHE A 348 22.42 20.07 -14.41
C PHE A 348 23.61 19.98 -13.43
N GLY A 349 24.85 19.94 -13.94
CA GLY A 349 26.07 19.95 -13.13
C GLY A 349 26.22 18.75 -12.22
N ASP A 350 26.54 18.99 -10.93
CA ASP A 350 26.75 17.93 -9.93
C ASP A 350 25.46 17.29 -9.37
N ALA A 351 24.30 17.64 -9.94
CA ALA A 351 23.04 17.07 -9.48
C ALA A 351 22.93 15.58 -9.85
N ASN A 352 22.41 14.78 -8.95
CA ASN A 352 22.08 13.40 -9.26
C ASN A 352 20.91 13.35 -10.26
N VAL A 353 21.15 12.73 -11.40
CA VAL A 353 20.13 12.54 -12.45
C VAL A 353 19.94 11.07 -12.70
N SER A 354 18.70 10.60 -12.54
CA SER A 354 18.27 9.25 -12.90
C SER A 354 17.19 9.36 -13.97
N VAL A 355 17.34 8.60 -15.05
CA VAL A 355 16.35 8.55 -16.14
C VAL A 355 15.98 7.10 -16.38
N ILE A 356 14.68 6.81 -16.28
CA ILE A 356 14.14 5.44 -16.37
C ILE A 356 12.97 5.46 -17.37
N ALA A 357 12.98 4.51 -18.32
CA ALA A 357 11.84 4.30 -19.21
C ALA A 357 10.62 3.80 -18.40
N ILE A 358 9.45 4.32 -18.71
CA ILE A 358 8.17 3.89 -18.15
C ILE A 358 7.32 3.30 -19.29
N GLY A 359 6.72 2.14 -19.01
CA GLY A 359 5.92 1.43 -20.02
C GLY A 359 6.78 0.67 -21.02
N THR A 360 6.11 0.03 -21.98
CA THR A 360 6.73 -0.81 -23.01
C THR A 360 6.83 -0.10 -24.37
N ASP A 361 6.26 1.08 -24.48
CA ASP A 361 6.22 1.87 -25.72
C ASP A 361 7.53 2.61 -26.00
N GLY A 362 8.38 2.79 -24.98
CA GLY A 362 9.65 3.52 -25.04
C GLY A 362 9.48 5.01 -25.33
N LYS A 363 8.28 5.56 -25.12
CA LYS A 363 7.97 6.97 -25.35
C LYS A 363 7.90 7.80 -24.06
N THR A 364 7.75 7.15 -22.94
CA THR A 364 7.64 7.82 -21.63
C THR A 364 8.87 7.54 -20.80
N VAL A 365 9.45 8.59 -20.23
CA VAL A 365 10.56 8.46 -19.30
C VAL A 365 10.26 9.22 -18.00
N ARG A 366 10.78 8.69 -16.91
CA ARG A 366 10.84 9.40 -15.62
C ARG A 366 12.23 9.94 -15.43
N ILE A 367 12.32 11.24 -15.20
CA ILE A 367 13.52 11.99 -14.94
C ILE A 367 13.49 12.38 -13.47
N SER A 368 14.41 11.86 -12.65
CA SER A 368 14.56 12.17 -11.23
C SER A 368 15.82 13.01 -11.04
N THR A 369 15.72 14.11 -10.31
CA THR A 369 16.86 14.97 -10.03
C THR A 369 16.71 15.68 -8.68
N ASN A 370 17.84 15.91 -8.01
CA ASN A 370 17.91 16.75 -6.80
C ASN A 370 18.41 18.18 -7.10
N TYR A 371 18.41 18.60 -8.36
CA TYR A 371 18.87 19.92 -8.79
C TYR A 371 18.11 21.03 -8.05
N ARG A 372 18.85 21.94 -7.41
CA ARG A 372 18.34 23.09 -6.64
C ARG A 372 17.23 22.75 -5.64
N ILE A 373 17.28 21.55 -5.03
CA ILE A 373 16.21 21.09 -4.10
C ILE A 373 16.25 21.82 -2.77
N GLU A 374 17.41 22.35 -2.37
CA GLU A 374 17.61 23.11 -1.13
C GLU A 374 17.20 24.58 -1.26
N GLU A 375 17.01 25.07 -2.49
CA GLU A 375 16.60 26.45 -2.72
C GLU A 375 15.10 26.60 -2.48
N GLU A 376 14.74 27.62 -1.69
CA GLU A 376 13.37 27.96 -1.36
C GLU A 376 12.90 29.14 -2.21
N GLY A 377 11.81 28.98 -2.94
CA GLY A 377 11.21 30.06 -3.75
C GLY A 377 10.03 29.51 -4.58
N ASN A 378 9.01 30.35 -4.71
CA ASN A 378 7.78 29.97 -5.38
C ASN A 378 7.91 29.83 -6.92
N ASN A 379 8.97 30.38 -7.52
CA ASN A 379 9.20 30.35 -8.96
C ASN A 379 10.23 29.31 -9.39
N ILE A 380 10.91 28.66 -8.44
CA ILE A 380 12.01 27.72 -8.73
C ILE A 380 11.53 26.53 -9.53
N ASP A 381 10.36 26.01 -9.22
CA ASP A 381 9.81 24.84 -9.90
C ASP A 381 9.49 25.17 -11.37
N SER A 382 8.94 26.35 -11.64
CA SER A 382 8.71 26.83 -13.01
C SER A 382 10.02 27.12 -13.78
N GLU A 383 11.04 27.62 -13.08
CA GLU A 383 12.37 27.82 -13.67
C GLU A 383 13.03 26.48 -14.06
N ILE A 384 12.87 25.46 -13.20
CA ILE A 384 13.42 24.13 -13.47
C ILE A 384 12.66 23.44 -14.61
N GLU A 385 11.34 23.59 -14.69
CA GLU A 385 10.55 23.09 -15.82
C GLU A 385 10.97 23.77 -17.14
N ALA A 386 11.18 25.07 -17.12
CA ALA A 386 11.70 25.81 -18.28
C ALA A 386 13.13 25.37 -18.67
N TYR A 387 13.99 25.14 -17.67
CA TYR A 387 15.34 24.66 -17.90
C TYR A 387 15.36 23.22 -18.42
N LEU A 388 14.46 22.38 -17.95
CA LEU A 388 14.27 21.03 -18.46
C LEU A 388 13.80 21.05 -19.92
N TYR A 389 12.86 21.94 -20.28
CA TYR A 389 12.43 22.16 -21.64
C TYR A 389 13.59 22.52 -22.59
N GLU A 390 14.40 23.53 -22.20
CA GLU A 390 15.57 23.95 -22.98
C GLU A 390 16.61 22.83 -23.13
N THR A 391 16.74 21.97 -22.13
CA THR A 391 17.65 20.83 -22.14
C THR A 391 17.16 19.71 -23.06
N LEU A 392 15.86 19.46 -23.07
CA LEU A 392 15.23 18.40 -23.86
C LEU A 392 14.87 18.82 -25.30
N LYS A 393 14.97 20.13 -25.62
CA LYS A 393 14.64 20.70 -26.94
C LYS A 393 15.23 19.93 -28.14
N PRO A 394 16.45 19.36 -28.09
CA PRO A 394 17.00 18.58 -29.22
C PRO A 394 16.25 17.26 -29.50
N VAL A 395 15.52 16.74 -28.51
CA VAL A 395 14.81 15.44 -28.58
C VAL A 395 13.29 15.64 -28.72
N LEU A 396 12.82 16.87 -28.46
CA LEU A 396 11.42 17.26 -28.65
C LEU A 396 11.12 17.52 -30.15
N THR A 397 9.87 17.37 -30.55
CA THR A 397 9.41 17.68 -31.88
C THR A 397 9.47 19.21 -32.14
N GLN A 398 9.81 19.65 -33.34
CA GLN A 398 10.13 21.05 -33.65
C GLN A 398 9.04 22.11 -33.37
N ASN A 399 7.81 21.69 -33.06
CA ASN A 399 6.67 22.59 -32.88
C ASN A 399 6.18 22.73 -31.44
N ILE A 400 6.94 22.27 -30.44
CA ILE A 400 6.53 22.33 -29.06
C ILE A 400 7.04 23.62 -28.42
N THR A 401 6.13 24.41 -27.87
CA THR A 401 6.44 25.59 -27.05
C THR A 401 6.61 25.22 -25.58
N LEU A 402 7.21 26.10 -24.78
CA LEU A 402 7.30 25.90 -23.33
C LEU A 402 5.91 25.71 -22.69
N GLU A 403 4.92 26.48 -23.12
CA GLU A 403 3.54 26.38 -22.62
C GLU A 403 2.95 24.98 -22.90
N THR A 404 3.15 24.45 -24.12
CA THR A 404 2.68 23.11 -24.49
C THR A 404 3.44 22.01 -23.76
N PHE A 405 4.75 22.21 -23.49
CA PHE A 405 5.56 21.25 -22.76
C PHE A 405 5.15 21.13 -21.29
N ILE A 406 4.75 22.24 -20.66
CA ILE A 406 4.29 22.30 -19.26
C ILE A 406 2.79 21.93 -19.15
N ASP A 407 2.03 22.06 -20.26
CA ASP A 407 0.60 21.73 -20.25
C ASP A 407 0.39 20.23 -20.02
N ARG A 408 -0.20 19.91 -18.89
CA ARG A 408 -0.47 18.54 -18.46
C ARG A 408 -1.80 17.98 -19.00
N GLU A 409 -2.56 18.78 -19.74
CA GLU A 409 -3.85 18.40 -20.34
C GLU A 409 -3.74 17.98 -21.80
N ASN A 410 -2.90 18.65 -22.57
CA ASN A 410 -2.71 18.44 -24.01
C ASN A 410 -1.36 17.79 -24.34
N HIS A 411 -1.35 16.47 -24.48
CA HIS A 411 -0.13 15.68 -24.68
C HIS A 411 0.27 15.50 -26.15
N THR A 412 0.31 16.56 -26.92
CA THR A 412 0.76 16.47 -28.31
C THR A 412 2.26 16.75 -28.43
N GLY A 413 3.01 15.70 -28.81
CA GLY A 413 4.38 15.83 -29.32
C GLY A 413 5.52 15.84 -28.32
N GLY A 414 5.25 15.96 -27.02
CA GLY A 414 6.22 15.95 -25.92
C GLY A 414 5.83 16.92 -24.83
N SER A 415 5.44 16.37 -23.66
CA SER A 415 5.01 17.18 -22.53
C SER A 415 5.30 16.50 -21.19
N ILE A 416 5.35 17.30 -20.13
CA ILE A 416 5.36 16.80 -18.76
C ILE A 416 3.95 16.31 -18.43
N ILE A 417 3.78 15.01 -18.23
CA ILE A 417 2.49 14.40 -17.87
C ILE A 417 2.27 14.34 -16.35
N SER A 418 3.35 14.40 -15.57
CA SER A 418 3.29 14.39 -14.10
C SER A 418 4.58 14.95 -13.54
N SER A 419 4.47 15.69 -12.43
CA SER A 419 5.61 16.16 -11.63
C SER A 419 5.37 15.87 -10.16
N GLN A 420 6.45 15.51 -9.45
CA GLN A 420 6.48 15.27 -8.03
C GLN A 420 7.69 15.95 -7.41
N LYS A 421 7.52 16.57 -6.25
CA LYS A 421 8.57 17.20 -5.47
C LYS A 421 8.52 16.66 -4.04
N VAL A 422 9.67 16.30 -3.51
CA VAL A 422 9.85 15.91 -2.10
C VAL A 422 11.04 16.67 -1.53
N GLY A 423 10.79 17.48 -0.51
CA GLY A 423 11.84 18.21 0.18
C GLY A 423 12.76 17.30 0.99
N PRO A 424 14.03 17.68 1.23
CA PRO A 424 15.02 16.87 1.96
C PRO A 424 14.56 16.48 3.38
N SER A 425 13.95 17.42 4.11
CA SER A 425 13.47 17.19 5.48
C SER A 425 12.39 16.09 5.53
N ILE A 426 11.44 16.12 4.57
CA ILE A 426 10.40 15.09 4.47
C ILE A 426 11.00 13.74 4.07
N ALA A 427 11.97 13.73 3.15
CA ALA A 427 12.65 12.50 2.75
C ALA A 427 13.37 11.83 3.94
N ASP A 428 14.02 12.59 4.78
CA ASP A 428 14.68 12.07 5.99
C ASP A 428 13.64 11.54 7.01
N ASP A 429 12.54 12.24 7.23
CA ASP A 429 11.45 11.79 8.09
C ASP A 429 10.83 10.47 7.58
N ILE A 430 10.61 10.34 6.27
CA ILE A 430 10.11 9.13 5.64
C ILE A 430 11.10 7.97 5.85
N LYS A 431 12.40 8.21 5.65
CA LYS A 431 13.45 7.20 5.84
C LYS A 431 13.47 6.65 7.27
N VAL A 432 13.47 7.55 8.26
CA VAL A 432 13.46 7.19 9.69
C VAL A 432 12.18 6.42 10.03
N SER A 433 11.03 6.93 9.59
CA SER A 433 9.73 6.29 9.80
C SER A 433 9.64 4.91 9.17
N ALA A 434 10.22 4.71 7.97
CA ALA A 434 10.26 3.43 7.28
C ALA A 434 11.02 2.37 8.10
N ILE A 435 12.19 2.71 8.61
CA ILE A 435 13.01 1.78 9.43
C ILE A 435 12.25 1.42 10.71
N TRP A 436 11.74 2.43 11.44
CA TRP A 436 11.03 2.19 12.68
C TRP A 436 9.73 1.42 12.48
N SER A 437 9.01 1.62 11.39
CA SER A 437 7.77 0.87 11.11
C SER A 437 8.04 -0.63 10.96
N VAL A 438 9.09 -1.03 10.25
CA VAL A 438 9.48 -2.45 10.10
C VAL A 438 9.94 -3.05 11.43
N VAL A 439 10.79 -2.34 12.18
CA VAL A 439 11.27 -2.79 13.49
C VAL A 439 10.11 -2.96 14.48
N LEU A 440 9.21 -1.97 14.54
CA LEU A 440 8.04 -2.03 15.43
C LEU A 440 7.07 -3.14 15.02
N ALA A 441 6.89 -3.38 13.72
CA ALA A 441 6.06 -4.49 13.25
C ALA A 441 6.62 -5.85 13.71
N LEU A 442 7.92 -6.08 13.55
CA LEU A 442 8.56 -7.32 14.01
C LEU A 442 8.46 -7.50 15.53
N ILE A 443 8.65 -6.42 16.29
CA ILE A 443 8.52 -6.45 17.76
C ILE A 443 7.08 -6.72 18.17
N ALA A 444 6.12 -5.97 17.61
CA ALA A 444 4.70 -6.11 17.95
C ALA A 444 4.17 -7.51 17.65
N ILE A 445 4.54 -8.05 16.48
CA ILE A 445 4.19 -9.43 16.09
C ILE A 445 4.87 -10.44 17.01
N GLY A 446 6.15 -10.25 17.34
CA GLY A 446 6.89 -11.12 18.26
C GLY A 446 6.23 -11.17 19.65
N ILE A 447 5.85 -10.01 20.18
CA ILE A 447 5.12 -9.90 21.46
C ILE A 447 3.73 -10.56 21.35
N TYR A 448 3.00 -10.31 20.26
CA TYR A 448 1.70 -10.94 20.04
C TYR A 448 1.78 -12.46 20.06
N ILE A 449 2.73 -13.05 19.33
CA ILE A 449 2.94 -14.51 19.29
C ILE A 449 3.34 -15.04 20.66
N LEU A 450 4.20 -14.32 21.39
CA LEU A 450 4.60 -14.71 22.75
C LEU A 450 3.40 -14.78 23.70
N ILE A 451 2.53 -13.79 23.66
CA ILE A 451 1.30 -13.75 24.49
C ILE A 451 0.34 -14.86 24.05
N ARG A 452 0.15 -15.05 22.75
CA ARG A 452 -0.82 -15.98 22.16
C ARG A 452 -0.47 -17.45 22.41
N PHE A 453 0.77 -17.80 22.21
CA PHE A 453 1.25 -19.19 22.36
C PHE A 453 1.90 -19.48 23.72
N ARG A 454 2.20 -18.45 24.50
CA ARG A 454 2.87 -18.56 25.82
C ARG A 454 4.17 -19.37 25.75
N ASN A 455 4.84 -19.34 24.60
CA ASN A 455 6.11 -20.04 24.39
C ASN A 455 7.03 -19.17 23.52
N ILE A 456 8.20 -18.84 24.10
CA ILE A 456 9.18 -17.99 23.47
C ILE A 456 9.77 -18.61 22.18
N ALA A 457 9.78 -19.94 22.06
CA ALA A 457 10.30 -20.65 20.89
C ALA A 457 9.53 -20.30 19.61
N TYR A 458 8.20 -20.23 19.68
CA TYR A 458 7.36 -19.84 18.55
C TYR A 458 7.57 -18.38 18.15
N SER A 459 7.75 -17.50 19.14
CA SER A 459 8.04 -16.08 18.90
C SER A 459 9.40 -15.91 18.18
N ILE A 460 10.44 -16.53 18.69
CA ILE A 460 11.80 -16.48 18.08
C ILE A 460 11.75 -17.05 16.65
N GLY A 461 11.13 -18.24 16.46
CA GLY A 461 11.03 -18.87 15.15
C GLY A 461 10.29 -17.99 14.14
N SER A 462 9.20 -17.35 14.56
CA SER A 462 8.43 -16.43 13.71
C SER A 462 9.23 -15.19 13.34
N VAL A 463 9.80 -14.49 14.33
CA VAL A 463 10.53 -13.23 14.10
C VAL A 463 11.78 -13.49 13.25
N ALA A 464 12.52 -14.59 13.48
CA ALA A 464 13.67 -14.95 12.66
C ALA A 464 13.26 -15.21 11.20
N ALA A 465 12.17 -15.94 10.98
CA ALA A 465 11.68 -16.20 9.63
C ALA A 465 11.21 -14.91 8.93
N LEU A 466 10.49 -14.01 9.63
CA LEU A 466 10.06 -12.71 9.09
C LEU A 466 11.25 -11.81 8.75
N ALA A 467 12.30 -11.82 9.57
CA ALA A 467 13.53 -11.09 9.28
C ALA A 467 14.24 -11.64 8.04
N CYS A 468 14.27 -12.98 7.87
CA CYS A 468 14.78 -13.61 6.64
C CYS A 468 13.93 -13.20 5.42
N ASP A 469 12.61 -13.25 5.50
CA ASP A 469 11.70 -12.86 4.42
C ASP A 469 11.95 -11.42 3.98
N THR A 470 12.01 -10.50 4.94
CA THR A 470 12.29 -9.08 4.69
C THR A 470 13.65 -8.88 4.03
N THR A 471 14.71 -9.57 4.52
CA THR A 471 16.05 -9.49 3.96
C THR A 471 16.11 -10.02 2.53
N ILE A 472 15.38 -11.09 2.23
CA ILE A 472 15.30 -11.66 0.87
C ILE A 472 14.58 -10.72 -0.08
N ILE A 473 13.48 -10.07 0.34
CA ILE A 473 12.78 -9.08 -0.49
C ILE A 473 13.71 -7.91 -0.81
N LEU A 474 14.38 -7.34 0.19
CA LEU A 474 15.35 -6.25 0.00
C LEU A 474 16.50 -6.68 -0.90
N GLY A 475 17.05 -7.87 -0.67
CA GLY A 475 18.13 -8.45 -1.48
C GLY A 475 17.71 -8.67 -2.94
N ALA A 476 16.51 -9.15 -3.18
CA ALA A 476 15.96 -9.32 -4.53
C ALA A 476 15.87 -7.98 -5.28
N TYR A 477 15.46 -6.91 -4.60
CA TYR A 477 15.46 -5.56 -5.18
C TYR A 477 16.88 -5.09 -5.53
N SER A 478 17.85 -5.30 -4.64
CA SER A 478 19.26 -4.97 -4.89
C SER A 478 19.86 -5.77 -6.06
N ILE A 479 19.52 -7.05 -6.19
CA ILE A 479 20.02 -7.93 -7.26
C ILE A 479 19.39 -7.60 -8.61
N CYS A 480 18.05 -7.44 -8.64
CA CYS A 480 17.28 -7.31 -9.87
C CYS A 480 17.26 -5.88 -10.43
N TRP A 481 17.65 -4.88 -9.64
CA TRP A 481 17.68 -3.49 -10.08
C TRP A 481 18.55 -3.33 -11.33
N GLY A 482 17.97 -2.63 -12.34
CA GLY A 482 18.61 -2.39 -13.63
C GLY A 482 18.51 -3.54 -14.63
N TRP A 483 17.99 -4.72 -14.25
CA TRP A 483 17.79 -5.84 -15.16
C TRP A 483 16.32 -6.03 -15.55
N MET A 484 15.42 -5.57 -14.69
CA MET A 484 13.97 -5.69 -14.94
C MET A 484 13.46 -4.56 -15.84
N PRO A 485 12.47 -4.83 -16.70
CA PRO A 485 11.88 -3.83 -17.60
C PRO A 485 10.95 -2.84 -16.88
N PHE A 486 10.96 -2.78 -15.56
CA PHE A 486 10.21 -1.86 -14.73
C PHE A 486 11.06 -1.36 -13.57
N SER A 487 10.67 -0.23 -12.98
CA SER A 487 11.42 0.38 -11.89
C SER A 487 11.33 -0.45 -10.62
N LEU A 488 12.49 -0.78 -10.05
CA LEU A 488 12.67 -1.38 -8.73
C LEU A 488 13.25 -0.37 -7.72
N GLU A 489 12.89 0.91 -7.87
CA GLU A 489 13.23 1.91 -6.86
C GLU A 489 12.40 1.69 -5.60
N ILE A 490 13.05 1.86 -4.47
CA ILE A 490 12.40 1.85 -3.17
C ILE A 490 11.71 3.19 -2.99
N ASP A 491 10.41 3.17 -2.90
CA ASP A 491 9.54 4.29 -2.61
C ASP A 491 8.71 4.02 -1.34
N GLN A 492 7.86 4.93 -0.98
CA GLN A 492 6.96 4.73 0.16
C GLN A 492 6.06 3.50 -0.04
N THR A 493 5.59 3.22 -1.27
CA THR A 493 4.70 2.08 -1.55
C THR A 493 5.40 0.74 -1.31
N PHE A 494 6.70 0.66 -1.54
CA PHE A 494 7.52 -0.50 -1.22
C PHE A 494 7.56 -0.81 0.29
N ILE A 495 7.61 0.22 1.16
CA ILE A 495 7.51 0.02 2.62
C ILE A 495 6.15 -0.58 2.98
N GLY A 496 5.10 -0.09 2.34
CA GLY A 496 3.75 -0.67 2.45
C GLY A 496 3.73 -2.15 2.05
N ALA A 497 4.42 -2.52 0.97
CA ALA A 497 4.54 -3.90 0.52
C ALA A 497 5.28 -4.78 1.53
N ILE A 498 6.42 -4.34 2.08
CA ILE A 498 7.17 -5.09 3.11
C ILE A 498 6.32 -5.33 4.35
N LEU A 499 5.70 -4.28 4.90
CA LEU A 499 4.87 -4.41 6.10
C LEU A 499 3.68 -5.34 5.87
N THR A 500 3.07 -5.27 4.69
CA THR A 500 1.96 -6.15 4.32
C THR A 500 2.43 -7.58 4.10
N ALA A 501 3.60 -7.79 3.47
CA ALA A 501 4.21 -9.11 3.31
C ALA A 501 4.54 -9.75 4.67
N ILE A 502 5.05 -8.97 5.64
CA ILE A 502 5.26 -9.41 7.02
C ILE A 502 3.92 -9.85 7.64
N GLY A 503 2.86 -9.04 7.51
CA GLY A 503 1.53 -9.35 8.02
C GLY A 503 0.91 -10.59 7.37
N TYR A 504 1.17 -10.82 6.08
CA TYR A 504 0.72 -12.02 5.37
C TYR A 504 1.54 -13.25 5.76
N SER A 505 2.86 -13.14 5.80
CA SER A 505 3.77 -14.24 6.10
C SER A 505 3.56 -14.82 7.51
N ILE A 506 3.17 -13.98 8.47
CA ILE A 506 2.90 -14.45 9.84
C ILE A 506 1.63 -15.30 9.92
N ASN A 507 0.65 -15.08 9.04
CA ASN A 507 -0.58 -15.84 9.00
C ASN A 507 -0.33 -17.36 8.89
N ASP A 508 0.49 -17.78 7.94
CA ASP A 508 0.84 -19.19 7.77
C ASP A 508 1.57 -19.76 9.00
N LYS A 509 2.49 -18.97 9.58
CA LYS A 509 3.24 -19.38 10.78
C LYS A 509 2.32 -19.62 11.98
N VAL A 510 1.37 -18.71 12.22
CA VAL A 510 0.39 -18.82 13.30
C VAL A 510 -0.43 -20.11 13.18
N VAL A 511 -0.90 -20.42 11.97
CA VAL A 511 -1.74 -21.61 11.76
C VAL A 511 -0.94 -22.90 11.90
N ILE A 512 0.31 -22.93 11.41
CA ILE A 512 1.19 -24.08 11.62
C ILE A 512 1.42 -24.30 13.13
N PHE A 513 1.72 -23.23 13.87
CA PHE A 513 1.97 -23.35 15.31
C PHE A 513 0.72 -23.68 16.12
N ASP A 514 -0.45 -23.21 15.69
CA ASP A 514 -1.74 -23.62 16.29
C ASP A 514 -1.98 -25.13 16.08
N ARG A 515 -1.66 -25.67 14.87
CA ARG A 515 -1.72 -27.09 14.61
C ARG A 515 -0.70 -27.90 15.40
N VAL A 516 0.53 -27.41 15.53
CA VAL A 516 1.55 -28.04 16.40
C VAL A 516 1.05 -28.11 17.83
N ARG A 517 0.47 -27.02 18.36
CA ARG A 517 -0.09 -26.98 19.72
C ARG A 517 -1.27 -27.96 19.88
N GLU A 518 -2.17 -28.03 18.90
CA GLU A 518 -3.27 -29.00 18.87
C GLU A 518 -2.74 -30.42 18.96
N PHE A 519 -1.73 -30.79 18.16
CA PHE A 519 -1.14 -32.13 18.15
C PHE A 519 -0.40 -32.46 19.46
N PHE A 520 0.24 -31.49 20.10
CA PHE A 520 0.80 -31.69 21.44
C PHE A 520 -0.28 -32.07 22.46
N GLY A 521 -1.49 -31.48 22.35
CA GLY A 521 -2.62 -31.83 23.21
C GLY A 521 -3.20 -33.21 22.90
N LEU A 522 -3.32 -33.57 21.62
CA LEU A 522 -3.91 -34.85 21.19
C LEU A 522 -2.96 -36.04 21.37
N TYR A 523 -1.66 -35.84 21.17
CA TYR A 523 -0.65 -36.91 21.17
C TYR A 523 0.54 -36.61 22.10
N PRO A 524 0.32 -36.50 23.43
CA PRO A 524 1.35 -36.02 24.36
C PRO A 524 2.56 -36.95 24.49
N LYS A 525 2.41 -38.23 24.13
CA LYS A 525 3.48 -39.25 24.20
C LYS A 525 4.25 -39.44 22.89
N ARG A 526 3.84 -38.75 21.82
CA ARG A 526 4.47 -38.89 20.51
C ARG A 526 5.78 -38.10 20.46
N ASP A 527 6.74 -38.61 19.68
CA ASP A 527 8.01 -37.89 19.46
C ASP A 527 7.76 -36.50 18.87
N LYS A 528 8.37 -35.49 19.45
CA LYS A 528 8.18 -34.08 19.06
C LYS A 528 8.60 -33.82 17.63
N PHE A 529 9.65 -34.47 17.16
CA PHE A 529 10.11 -34.35 15.78
C PHE A 529 9.04 -34.81 14.77
N GLN A 530 8.48 -35.99 15.01
CA GLN A 530 7.39 -36.52 14.18
C GLN A 530 6.14 -35.65 14.26
N LEU A 531 5.83 -35.14 15.47
CA LEU A 531 4.67 -34.29 15.69
C LEU A 531 4.76 -32.98 14.91
N PHE A 532 5.91 -32.32 14.88
CA PHE A 532 6.14 -31.14 14.04
C PHE A 532 6.01 -31.48 12.57
N ASN A 533 6.61 -32.58 12.10
CA ASN A 533 6.55 -32.98 10.70
C ASN A 533 5.13 -33.31 10.25
N ASP A 534 4.34 -34.00 11.07
CA ASP A 534 2.95 -34.31 10.78
C ASP A 534 2.07 -33.06 10.79
N SER A 535 2.30 -32.13 11.69
CA SER A 535 1.61 -30.84 11.72
C SER A 535 1.83 -30.04 10.42
N LEU A 536 3.08 -30.02 9.93
CA LEU A 536 3.42 -29.39 8.65
C LEU A 536 2.72 -30.06 7.46
N ASN A 537 2.73 -31.38 7.41
CA ASN A 537 2.07 -32.13 6.34
C ASN A 537 0.54 -31.92 6.32
N THR A 538 -0.10 -31.89 7.49
CA THR A 538 -1.55 -31.66 7.59
C THR A 538 -1.98 -30.25 7.21
N THR A 539 -1.12 -29.25 7.40
CA THR A 539 -1.39 -27.86 7.02
C THR A 539 -0.96 -27.51 5.60
N LEU A 540 -0.17 -28.37 4.95
CA LEU A 540 0.46 -28.09 3.65
C LEU A 540 -0.55 -27.73 2.55
N ALA A 541 -1.60 -28.53 2.38
CA ALA A 541 -2.61 -28.30 1.37
C ALA A 541 -3.30 -26.94 1.54
N ARG A 542 -3.61 -26.56 2.78
CA ARG A 542 -4.17 -25.26 3.11
C ARG A 542 -3.18 -24.15 2.78
N THR A 543 -1.96 -24.22 3.27
CA THR A 543 -0.92 -23.20 3.09
C THR A 543 -0.67 -22.92 1.60
N ILE A 544 -0.62 -23.97 0.77
CA ILE A 544 -0.48 -23.80 -0.68
C ILE A 544 -1.73 -23.16 -1.30
N ASN A 545 -2.93 -23.57 -0.89
CA ASN A 545 -4.17 -23.01 -1.44
C ASN A 545 -4.33 -21.52 -1.10
N THR A 546 -4.00 -21.10 0.11
CA THR A 546 -4.07 -19.69 0.52
C THR A 546 -3.02 -18.84 -0.20
N SER A 547 -1.79 -19.35 -0.30
CA SER A 547 -0.72 -18.65 -1.02
C SER A 547 -1.02 -18.56 -2.51
N LEU A 548 -1.58 -19.61 -3.11
CA LEU A 548 -1.93 -19.63 -4.53
C LEU A 548 -3.07 -18.66 -4.85
N SER A 549 -4.12 -18.60 -4.01
CA SER A 549 -5.22 -17.64 -4.20
C SER A 549 -4.72 -16.18 -4.17
N THR A 550 -3.87 -15.85 -3.21
CA THR A 550 -3.28 -14.50 -3.10
C THR A 550 -2.30 -14.23 -4.25
N LEU A 551 -1.51 -15.22 -4.65
CA LEU A 551 -0.57 -15.10 -5.78
C LEU A 551 -1.30 -14.84 -7.10
N ILE A 552 -2.45 -15.48 -7.37
CA ILE A 552 -3.29 -15.20 -8.55
C ILE A 552 -3.67 -13.72 -8.59
N VAL A 553 -4.13 -13.18 -7.48
CA VAL A 553 -4.52 -11.77 -7.36
C VAL A 553 -3.32 -10.84 -7.60
N LEU A 554 -2.18 -11.12 -6.96
CA LEU A 554 -0.97 -10.32 -7.12
C LEU A 554 -0.39 -10.36 -8.53
N LEU A 555 -0.46 -11.51 -9.21
CA LEU A 555 -0.07 -11.64 -10.61
C LEU A 555 -0.96 -10.80 -11.54
N CYS A 556 -2.28 -10.74 -11.26
CA CYS A 556 -3.16 -9.85 -12.03
C CYS A 556 -2.76 -8.38 -11.86
N ILE A 557 -2.47 -7.95 -10.63
CA ILE A 557 -2.00 -6.58 -10.37
C ILE A 557 -0.64 -6.34 -11.06
N PHE A 558 0.27 -7.29 -10.98
CA PHE A 558 1.61 -7.17 -11.58
C PHE A 558 1.57 -7.01 -13.10
N ILE A 559 0.68 -7.77 -13.77
CA ILE A 559 0.58 -7.78 -15.23
C ILE A 559 -0.28 -6.62 -15.74
N LEU A 560 -1.43 -6.35 -15.10
CA LEU A 560 -2.47 -5.44 -15.59
C LEU A 560 -2.54 -4.10 -14.84
N GLY A 561 -1.97 -4.02 -13.64
CA GLY A 561 -2.14 -2.89 -12.73
C GLY A 561 -1.40 -1.60 -13.09
N GLY A 562 -0.62 -1.61 -14.18
CA GLY A 562 0.17 -0.46 -14.61
C GLY A 562 1.47 -0.27 -13.81
N ASP A 563 2.29 0.67 -14.26
CA ASP A 563 3.65 0.84 -13.73
C ASP A 563 3.68 1.36 -12.30
N SER A 564 2.68 2.13 -11.87
CA SER A 564 2.62 2.73 -10.54
C SER A 564 2.51 1.72 -9.40
N ILE A 565 1.92 0.55 -9.64
CA ILE A 565 1.71 -0.49 -8.62
C ILE A 565 2.46 -1.80 -8.93
N ARG A 566 3.19 -1.85 -10.06
CA ARG A 566 3.91 -3.06 -10.48
C ARG A 566 5.04 -3.43 -9.52
N SER A 567 5.84 -2.45 -9.09
CA SER A 567 6.91 -2.65 -8.10
C SER A 567 6.35 -3.16 -6.77
N PHE A 568 5.27 -2.55 -6.27
CA PHE A 568 4.55 -3.01 -5.09
C PHE A 568 4.10 -4.48 -5.23
N ALA A 569 3.45 -4.82 -6.36
CA ALA A 569 2.97 -6.19 -6.60
C ALA A 569 4.13 -7.18 -6.66
N PHE A 570 5.28 -6.80 -7.24
CA PHE A 570 6.48 -7.64 -7.26
C PHE A 570 7.02 -7.92 -5.86
N ALA A 571 7.14 -6.91 -5.00
CA ALA A 571 7.55 -7.09 -3.61
C ALA A 571 6.61 -8.03 -2.86
N MET A 572 5.30 -7.88 -3.06
CA MET A 572 4.29 -8.73 -2.46
C MET A 572 4.35 -10.17 -2.97
N ILE A 573 4.57 -10.39 -4.27
CA ILE A 573 4.77 -11.74 -4.85
C ILE A 573 5.95 -12.43 -4.17
N LEU A 574 7.09 -11.74 -4.05
CA LEU A 574 8.25 -12.26 -3.33
C LEU A 574 7.90 -12.56 -1.86
N GLY A 575 7.19 -11.63 -1.20
CA GLY A 575 6.75 -11.79 0.19
C GLY A 575 5.85 -13.01 0.41
N VAL A 576 4.90 -13.26 -0.48
CA VAL A 576 4.01 -14.43 -0.41
C VAL A 576 4.79 -15.72 -0.67
N VAL A 577 5.60 -15.78 -1.73
CA VAL A 577 6.36 -16.98 -2.09
C VAL A 577 7.38 -17.33 -1.01
N PHE A 578 8.24 -16.39 -0.63
CA PHE A 578 9.26 -16.65 0.39
C PHE A 578 8.66 -16.77 1.79
N GLY A 579 7.60 -16.03 2.11
CA GLY A 579 6.86 -16.15 3.37
C GLY A 579 6.25 -17.53 3.58
N THR A 580 5.67 -18.12 2.53
CA THR A 580 5.16 -19.49 2.55
C THR A 580 6.29 -20.50 2.73
N MET A 581 7.38 -20.34 1.98
CA MET A 581 8.54 -21.20 2.11
C MET A 581 9.19 -21.10 3.51
N SER A 582 9.33 -19.89 4.03
CA SER A 582 9.94 -19.68 5.36
C SER A 582 9.08 -20.23 6.49
N SER A 583 7.77 -20.25 6.33
CA SER A 583 6.85 -20.83 7.33
C SER A 583 7.08 -22.34 7.49
N LEU A 584 7.30 -23.03 6.37
CA LEU A 584 7.52 -24.49 6.35
C LEU A 584 8.98 -24.85 6.71
N PHE A 585 9.95 -24.14 6.15
CA PHE A 585 11.36 -24.57 6.15
C PHE A 585 12.27 -23.79 7.12
N VAL A 586 11.79 -22.66 7.68
CA VAL A 586 12.61 -21.82 8.59
C VAL A 586 11.95 -21.70 9.96
N ALA A 587 10.69 -21.21 10.02
CA ALA A 587 10.03 -20.91 11.29
C ALA A 587 9.85 -22.18 12.15
N SER A 588 9.37 -23.27 11.55
CA SER A 588 9.11 -24.52 12.26
C SER A 588 10.39 -25.21 12.77
N PRO A 589 11.47 -25.37 11.97
CA PRO A 589 12.73 -25.90 12.48
C PRO A 589 13.38 -25.03 13.57
N ILE A 590 13.35 -23.69 13.44
CA ILE A 590 13.89 -22.80 14.48
C ILE A 590 13.07 -22.91 15.77
N ALA A 591 11.75 -22.97 15.69
CA ALA A 591 10.89 -23.14 16.86
C ALA A 591 11.07 -24.51 17.54
N TYR A 592 11.40 -25.56 16.78
CA TYR A 592 11.64 -26.90 17.32
C TYR A 592 12.90 -26.94 18.21
N ILE A 593 13.99 -26.23 17.88
CA ILE A 593 15.26 -26.26 18.61
C ILE A 593 15.05 -25.94 20.10
N PRO A 594 14.50 -24.80 20.53
CA PRO A 594 14.29 -24.52 21.96
C PRO A 594 13.29 -25.47 22.61
N VAL A 595 12.23 -25.91 21.88
CA VAL A 595 11.24 -26.86 22.39
C VAL A 595 11.88 -28.22 22.72
N SER A 596 12.91 -28.65 21.99
CA SER A 596 13.60 -29.91 22.26
C SER A 596 14.47 -29.83 23.53
N TYR A 597 15.07 -28.65 23.80
CA TYR A 597 15.96 -28.45 24.97
C TYR A 597 15.21 -28.24 26.29
N THR A 598 13.99 -27.68 26.30
CA THR A 598 13.24 -27.40 27.54
C THR A 598 12.84 -28.63 28.34
N HIS A 599 12.96 -29.83 27.80
CA HIS A 599 12.71 -31.08 28.53
C HIS A 599 13.96 -31.79 29.07
N LEU A 600 15.17 -31.36 28.67
CA LEU A 600 16.39 -31.91 29.22
C LEU A 600 16.78 -31.33 30.58
N THR A 601 16.13 -30.20 30.98
CA THR A 601 16.46 -29.49 32.24
C THR A 601 15.40 -29.64 33.35
N LEU A 602 14.23 -30.24 33.08
CA LEU A 602 13.17 -30.38 34.09
C LEU A 602 13.16 -31.67 34.94
N PRO A 603 13.86 -32.78 34.63
CA PRO A 603 13.87 -33.94 35.52
C PRO A 603 14.79 -33.82 36.73
N THR A 604 15.64 -32.80 36.82
CA THR A 604 16.69 -32.72 37.87
C THR A 604 16.28 -31.83 39.05
N ILE A 605 15.16 -31.16 39.05
CA ILE A 605 14.75 -30.24 40.13
C ILE A 605 13.64 -30.82 41.03
N CYS A 606 13.05 -31.96 40.68
CA CYS A 606 11.98 -32.58 41.48
C CYS A 606 12.41 -33.84 42.23
N SER A 607 13.69 -34.01 42.51
CA SER A 607 14.20 -35.07 43.39
C SER A 607 15.15 -34.45 44.43
N VAL A 608 14.64 -33.61 45.30
CA VAL A 608 15.14 -33.36 46.65
C VAL A 608 13.94 -33.09 47.57
#